data_f6e76d327946baa2514273754d2bd9cd
#
_entry.id   f6e76d327946baa2514273754d2bd9cd
#
_cell.length_a   1.000
_cell.length_b   1.000
_cell.length_c   1.000
_cell.angle_alpha   90.00
_cell.angle_beta   90.00
_cell.angle_gamma   90.00
#
_symmetry.space_group_name_H-M   'P 1'
#
loop_
_entity.id
_entity.type
_entity.pdbx_description
1 polymer ?
#
loop_
_entity_poly.entity_id
_entity_poly.type
_entity_poly.pdbx_seq_one_letter_code
_entity_poly.pdbx_strand_id
1 'polypeptide(L)'
;MSSVKRKGGLAMSLTSHIVRTLFTIGDLKRDLGWVPPTNVETVENLSYGSCDKWHLLDLYRPKDKEGKLPVLLNIHGGAWVYGDKKVYAPYCMYLAAQGFAVVNASYRLAPKHTFPAPLEDVGSIMEWVVTNAKQYHLDLRNLFFVGDSAGAHLATAYTAIQLNSDYAKEFPKITVSPKFVPKALVLNCGVFDMEGEVEHRGVLLTPFLTDILGEKPTGSSIKKMSPVRYITPDFPPVYLATSNGDFLRKHSHRLKEVLEQKQIDFVFKEYGNIKKTQGHVFHLNLKNKVGQTCNQEQIKFVRKIMER
;
A
#
# COMPACT_ATOMS: atom_id res chain seq x y z
N MET A 1 25.31 -30.55 26.12
CA MET A 1 25.76 -29.18 25.76
C MET A 1 24.80 -28.62 24.72
N SER A 2 23.81 -27.85 25.14
CA SER A 2 22.77 -27.27 24.28
C SER A 2 23.31 -25.94 23.71
N SER A 3 23.45 -25.85 22.38
CA SER A 3 23.81 -24.62 21.71
C SER A 3 22.62 -23.66 21.76
N VAL A 4 22.70 -22.66 22.61
CA VAL A 4 21.83 -21.50 22.60
C VAL A 4 22.07 -20.75 21.29
N LYS A 5 21.19 -20.91 20.30
CA LYS A 5 21.15 -20.03 19.13
C LYS A 5 20.82 -18.61 19.60
N ARG A 6 21.83 -17.73 19.58
CA ARG A 6 21.64 -16.29 19.75
C ARG A 6 20.65 -15.82 18.68
N LYS A 7 19.50 -15.31 19.08
CA LYS A 7 18.60 -14.50 18.27
C LYS A 7 19.28 -13.13 18.04
N GLY A 8 20.31 -13.11 17.21
CA GLY A 8 20.86 -11.85 16.68
C GLY A 8 19.93 -11.40 15.57
N GLY A 9 19.18 -10.30 15.74
CA GLY A 9 18.47 -9.68 14.64
C GLY A 9 19.49 -9.38 13.53
N LEU A 10 19.15 -9.73 12.28
CA LEU A 10 20.00 -9.37 11.14
C LEU A 10 20.24 -7.86 11.16
N ALA A 11 21.51 -7.45 11.10
CA ALA A 11 21.84 -6.07 10.89
C ALA A 11 21.33 -5.65 9.51
N MET A 12 20.65 -4.51 9.44
CA MET A 12 20.11 -3.97 8.19
C MET A 12 21.22 -3.78 7.16
N SER A 13 20.99 -4.19 5.91
CA SER A 13 21.93 -4.00 4.81
C SER A 13 22.18 -2.51 4.52
N LEU A 14 23.33 -2.21 3.93
CA LEU A 14 23.66 -0.84 3.50
C LEU A 14 22.59 -0.32 2.50
N THR A 15 22.09 -1.17 1.63
CA THR A 15 21.05 -0.81 0.68
C THR A 15 19.78 -0.33 1.37
N SER A 16 19.30 -1.05 2.38
CA SER A 16 18.12 -0.64 3.15
C SER A 16 18.35 0.65 3.96
N HIS A 17 19.56 0.86 4.48
CA HIS A 17 19.92 2.12 5.12
C HIS A 17 19.87 3.31 4.14
N ILE A 18 20.42 3.15 2.94
CA ILE A 18 20.39 4.18 1.89
C ILE A 18 18.93 4.48 1.51
N VAL A 19 18.11 3.47 1.27
CA VAL A 19 16.70 3.61 0.93
C VAL A 19 15.96 4.41 2.01
N ARG A 20 16.12 4.04 3.29
CA ARG A 20 15.52 4.79 4.41
C ARG A 20 15.94 6.24 4.45
N THR A 21 17.23 6.52 4.31
CA THR A 21 17.76 7.88 4.38
C THR A 21 17.23 8.74 3.23
N LEU A 22 17.25 8.23 2.00
CA LEU A 22 16.76 8.95 0.83
C LEU A 22 15.25 9.24 0.93
N PHE A 23 14.46 8.28 1.39
CA PHE A 23 13.02 8.46 1.57
C PHE A 23 12.73 9.47 2.68
N THR A 24 13.42 9.39 3.83
CA THR A 24 13.28 10.38 4.91
C THR A 24 13.54 11.80 4.42
N ILE A 25 14.64 12.02 3.70
CA ILE A 25 14.98 13.34 3.15
C ILE A 25 13.94 13.80 2.12
N GLY A 26 13.48 12.88 1.28
CA GLY A 26 12.45 13.14 0.27
C GLY A 26 11.13 13.60 0.90
N ASP A 27 10.67 12.89 1.93
CA ASP A 27 9.43 13.18 2.62
C ASP A 27 9.48 14.49 3.41
N LEU A 28 10.59 14.76 4.11
CA LEU A 28 10.81 16.05 4.79
C LEU A 28 10.73 17.24 3.82
N LYS A 29 11.32 17.11 2.62
CA LYS A 29 11.25 18.14 1.57
C LYS A 29 9.86 18.28 0.99
N ARG A 30 9.17 17.14 0.77
CA ARG A 30 7.81 17.10 0.25
C ARG A 30 6.84 17.86 1.14
N ASP A 31 6.92 17.60 2.45
CA ASP A 31 5.94 18.07 3.43
C ASP A 31 6.33 19.40 4.09
N LEU A 32 7.50 19.96 3.76
CA LEU A 32 7.94 21.25 4.29
C LEU A 32 6.87 22.35 4.07
N GLY A 33 6.39 22.95 5.16
CA GLY A 33 5.36 23.99 5.13
C GLY A 33 3.94 23.47 4.83
N TRP A 34 3.71 22.14 4.90
CA TRP A 34 2.36 21.61 4.87
C TRP A 34 1.58 22.01 6.13
N VAL A 35 0.30 22.36 5.95
CA VAL A 35 -0.61 22.70 7.03
C VAL A 35 -1.82 21.78 6.98
N PRO A 36 -2.20 21.18 8.12
CA PRO A 36 -3.38 20.32 8.18
C PRO A 36 -4.65 21.07 7.78
N PRO A 37 -5.57 20.44 7.01
CA PRO A 37 -6.85 21.04 6.69
C PRO A 37 -7.71 21.18 7.95
N THR A 38 -8.34 22.34 8.14
CA THR A 38 -9.13 22.67 9.35
C THR A 38 -10.46 21.91 9.43
N ASN A 39 -10.95 21.43 8.28
CA ASN A 39 -12.23 20.70 8.15
C ASN A 39 -12.11 19.18 8.31
N VAL A 40 -10.95 18.68 8.74
CA VAL A 40 -10.71 17.24 9.01
C VAL A 40 -10.53 17.03 10.51
N GLU A 41 -11.22 16.05 11.05
CA GLU A 41 -10.99 15.52 12.39
C GLU A 41 -10.09 14.29 12.33
N THR A 42 -9.34 14.06 13.40
CA THR A 42 -8.40 12.95 13.52
C THR A 42 -8.64 12.19 14.82
N VAL A 43 -8.74 10.86 14.72
CA VAL A 43 -8.65 9.97 15.89
C VAL A 43 -7.33 9.22 15.77
N GLU A 44 -6.41 9.54 16.66
CA GLU A 44 -5.02 9.06 16.55
C GLU A 44 -4.75 7.83 17.41
N ASN A 45 -3.75 7.05 16.98
CA ASN A 45 -3.15 5.97 17.76
C ASN A 45 -4.14 4.88 18.19
N LEU A 46 -5.10 4.56 17.34
CA LEU A 46 -6.01 3.44 17.54
C LEU A 46 -5.24 2.14 17.32
N SER A 47 -5.29 1.25 18.32
CA SER A 47 -4.62 -0.05 18.25
C SER A 47 -5.44 -1.04 17.43
N TYR A 48 -4.78 -1.75 16.51
CA TYR A 48 -5.37 -2.85 15.74
C TYR A 48 -4.70 -4.22 16.03
N GLY A 49 -3.73 -4.26 16.97
CA GLY A 49 -3.04 -5.48 17.35
C GLY A 49 -2.10 -5.27 18.54
N SER A 50 -1.29 -6.27 18.86
CA SER A 50 -0.46 -6.33 20.06
C SER A 50 0.95 -5.74 19.93
N CYS A 51 1.36 -5.27 18.76
CA CYS A 51 2.70 -4.70 18.54
C CYS A 51 2.65 -3.17 18.68
N ASP A 52 2.80 -2.65 19.89
CA ASP A 52 2.57 -1.27 20.31
C ASP A 52 3.06 -0.19 19.33
N LYS A 53 4.24 -0.36 18.77
CA LYS A 53 4.82 0.63 17.86
C LYS A 53 4.23 0.58 16.45
N TRP A 54 3.91 -0.62 15.97
CA TRP A 54 3.55 -0.85 14.56
C TRP A 54 2.06 -1.05 14.36
N HIS A 55 1.35 -1.61 15.35
CA HIS A 55 -0.07 -1.90 15.27
C HIS A 55 -0.93 -0.71 15.69
N LEU A 56 -0.58 0.46 15.14
CA LEU A 56 -1.32 1.71 15.35
C LEU A 56 -1.83 2.25 14.02
N LEU A 57 -3.04 2.77 14.04
CA LEU A 57 -3.63 3.48 12.92
C LEU A 57 -4.23 4.81 13.37
N ASP A 58 -4.40 5.73 12.43
CA ASP A 58 -5.16 6.96 12.59
C ASP A 58 -6.37 6.92 11.66
N LEU A 59 -7.47 7.48 12.13
CA LEU A 59 -8.68 7.66 11.35
C LEU A 59 -8.90 9.16 11.12
N TYR A 60 -8.98 9.54 9.84
CA TYR A 60 -9.28 10.91 9.40
C TYR A 60 -10.68 10.98 8.80
N ARG A 61 -11.45 12.02 9.17
CA ARG A 61 -12.81 12.23 8.69
C ARG A 61 -13.10 13.71 8.44
N PRO A 62 -13.97 14.07 7.49
CA PRO A 62 -14.48 15.42 7.40
C PRO A 62 -15.35 15.75 8.62
N LYS A 63 -15.17 16.94 9.22
CA LYS A 63 -15.92 17.40 10.40
C LYS A 63 -17.39 17.69 10.12
N ASP A 64 -17.69 18.08 8.90
CA ASP A 64 -19.01 18.54 8.45
C ASP A 64 -19.89 17.41 7.89
N LYS A 65 -19.44 16.16 8.01
CA LYS A 65 -20.16 14.99 7.50
C LYS A 65 -20.64 14.09 8.64
N GLU A 66 -21.95 13.99 8.75
CA GLU A 66 -22.60 13.04 9.64
C GLU A 66 -22.86 11.69 8.94
N GLY A 67 -23.12 10.65 9.74
CA GLY A 67 -23.47 9.33 9.24
C GLY A 67 -22.29 8.50 8.73
N LYS A 68 -22.63 7.47 7.95
CA LYS A 68 -21.63 6.54 7.41
C LYS A 68 -20.90 7.15 6.21
N LEU A 69 -19.57 7.03 6.22
CA LEU A 69 -18.71 7.52 5.15
C LEU A 69 -18.08 6.36 4.37
N PRO A 70 -17.89 6.52 3.05
CA PRO A 70 -17.08 5.59 2.27
C PRO A 70 -15.65 5.56 2.82
N VAL A 71 -15.04 4.37 2.81
CA VAL A 71 -13.78 4.10 3.48
C VAL A 71 -12.64 4.00 2.47
N LEU A 72 -11.58 4.75 2.70
CA LEU A 72 -10.30 4.55 2.04
C LEU A 72 -9.31 3.95 3.06
N LEU A 73 -8.91 2.70 2.87
CA LEU A 73 -7.81 2.10 3.62
C LEU A 73 -6.51 2.43 2.90
N ASN A 74 -5.72 3.32 3.49
CA ASN A 74 -4.40 3.67 2.98
C ASN A 74 -3.34 2.69 3.50
N ILE A 75 -2.64 2.03 2.58
CA ILE A 75 -1.52 1.14 2.84
C ILE A 75 -0.27 1.83 2.30
N HIS A 76 0.59 2.31 3.22
CA HIS A 76 1.72 3.16 2.86
C HIS A 76 2.82 2.43 2.08
N GLY A 77 3.57 3.17 1.26
CA GLY A 77 4.79 2.70 0.61
C GLY A 77 6.00 2.67 1.54
N GLY A 78 7.19 2.58 0.96
CA GLY A 78 8.45 2.60 1.71
C GLY A 78 9.27 1.31 1.60
N ALA A 79 9.10 0.57 0.51
CA ALA A 79 9.91 -0.61 0.17
C ALA A 79 9.96 -1.66 1.31
N TRP A 80 8.89 -1.79 2.09
CA TRP A 80 8.73 -2.68 3.27
C TRP A 80 9.74 -2.44 4.40
N VAL A 81 10.62 -1.46 4.28
CA VAL A 81 11.68 -1.11 5.26
C VAL A 81 11.51 0.27 5.89
N TYR A 82 10.64 1.11 5.34
CA TYR A 82 10.43 2.50 5.71
C TYR A 82 8.95 2.87 5.72
N GLY A 83 8.63 4.00 6.33
CA GLY A 83 7.29 4.58 6.36
C GLY A 83 6.51 4.23 7.62
N ASP A 84 5.51 5.04 7.88
CA ASP A 84 4.51 4.86 8.93
C ASP A 84 3.30 5.76 8.65
N LYS A 85 2.29 5.67 9.50
CA LYS A 85 1.08 6.50 9.41
C LYS A 85 1.36 8.01 9.48
N LYS A 86 2.45 8.45 10.13
CA LYS A 86 2.77 9.90 10.25
C LYS A 86 3.26 10.47 8.93
N VAL A 87 4.09 9.70 8.21
CA VAL A 87 4.60 10.10 6.88
C VAL A 87 3.47 10.29 5.87
N TYR A 88 2.37 9.55 6.02
CA TYR A 88 1.21 9.60 5.12
C TYR A 88 0.06 10.47 5.61
N ALA A 89 0.17 11.08 6.80
CA ALA A 89 -0.86 11.95 7.36
C ALA A 89 -1.29 13.08 6.40
N PRO A 90 -0.38 13.82 5.74
CA PRO A 90 -0.76 14.87 4.79
C PRO A 90 -1.66 14.37 3.66
N TYR A 91 -1.30 13.27 3.03
CA TYR A 91 -2.06 12.68 1.94
C TYR A 91 -3.42 12.13 2.41
N CYS A 92 -3.45 11.45 3.55
CA CYS A 92 -4.67 10.89 4.12
C CYS A 92 -5.65 11.98 4.56
N MET A 93 -5.17 13.08 5.16
CA MET A 93 -6.02 14.24 5.48
C MET A 93 -6.55 14.93 4.22
N TYR A 94 -5.74 15.02 3.15
CA TYR A 94 -6.23 15.50 1.87
C TYR A 94 -7.39 14.65 1.34
N LEU A 95 -7.27 13.32 1.39
CA LEU A 95 -8.35 12.40 0.96
C LEU A 95 -9.58 12.53 1.87
N ALA A 96 -9.40 12.66 3.19
CA ALA A 96 -10.50 12.85 4.12
C ALA A 96 -11.27 14.15 3.85
N ALA A 97 -10.57 15.23 3.53
CA ALA A 97 -11.19 16.51 3.13
C ALA A 97 -12.06 16.38 1.86
N GLN A 98 -11.92 15.30 1.08
CA GLN A 98 -12.75 14.99 -0.07
C GLN A 98 -14.04 14.21 0.27
N GLY A 99 -14.30 13.95 1.54
CA GLY A 99 -15.54 13.31 2.00
C GLY A 99 -15.43 11.82 2.33
N PHE A 100 -14.24 11.32 2.58
CA PHE A 100 -13.98 9.92 2.93
C PHE A 100 -13.60 9.75 4.39
N ALA A 101 -13.92 8.60 4.98
CA ALA A 101 -13.25 8.11 6.18
C ALA A 101 -11.94 7.42 5.72
N VAL A 102 -10.81 7.94 6.15
CA VAL A 102 -9.49 7.41 5.74
C VAL A 102 -8.83 6.71 6.91
N VAL A 103 -8.65 5.41 6.81
CA VAL A 103 -7.88 4.59 7.75
C VAL A 103 -6.44 4.56 7.28
N ASN A 104 -5.53 5.08 8.08
CA ASN A 104 -4.11 5.20 7.78
C ASN A 104 -3.30 4.45 8.84
N ALA A 105 -2.74 3.31 8.48
CA ALA A 105 -2.10 2.41 9.43
C ALA A 105 -0.58 2.31 9.20
N SER A 106 0.15 2.21 10.31
CA SER A 106 1.50 1.65 10.29
C SER A 106 1.40 0.13 10.20
N TYR A 107 2.44 -0.53 9.70
CA TYR A 107 2.59 -1.98 9.72
C TYR A 107 4.05 -2.36 10.01
N ARG A 108 4.29 -3.60 10.43
CA ARG A 108 5.62 -4.10 10.79
C ARG A 108 6.58 -4.05 9.59
N LEU A 109 7.81 -3.59 9.81
CA LEU A 109 8.82 -3.35 8.77
C LEU A 109 10.05 -4.26 8.93
N ALA A 110 10.61 -4.64 7.78
CA ALA A 110 11.88 -5.33 7.67
C ALA A 110 13.07 -4.40 8.07
N PRO A 111 14.20 -4.97 8.45
CA PRO A 111 14.48 -6.40 8.62
C PRO A 111 14.01 -6.98 9.96
N LYS A 112 13.49 -6.15 10.88
CA LYS A 112 13.02 -6.62 12.20
C LYS A 112 11.82 -7.55 12.07
N HIS A 113 10.94 -7.26 11.13
CA HIS A 113 9.74 -8.04 10.83
C HIS A 113 9.69 -8.28 9.32
N THR A 114 10.08 -9.49 8.94
CA THR A 114 10.23 -9.86 7.53
C THR A 114 8.90 -10.23 6.89
N PHE A 115 8.84 -10.18 5.57
CA PHE A 115 7.70 -10.69 4.82
C PHE A 115 7.41 -12.16 5.21
N PRO A 116 6.14 -12.55 5.49
CA PRO A 116 4.92 -11.81 5.18
C PRO A 116 4.35 -10.92 6.31
N ALA A 117 5.09 -10.58 7.38
CA ALA A 117 4.55 -9.82 8.51
C ALA A 117 3.79 -8.52 8.11
N PRO A 118 4.28 -7.69 7.17
CA PRO A 118 3.49 -6.53 6.70
C PRO A 118 2.14 -6.91 6.11
N LEU A 119 2.07 -8.07 5.43
CA LEU A 119 0.85 -8.55 4.78
C LEU A 119 -0.14 -9.15 5.82
N GLU A 120 0.38 -9.82 6.86
CA GLU A 120 -0.42 -10.24 8.02
C GLU A 120 -1.07 -9.04 8.71
N ASP A 121 -0.32 -7.94 8.83
CA ASP A 121 -0.81 -6.70 9.43
C ASP A 121 -1.94 -6.07 8.60
N VAL A 122 -1.88 -6.10 7.27
CA VAL A 122 -3.00 -5.66 6.42
C VAL A 122 -4.27 -6.46 6.72
N GLY A 123 -4.16 -7.76 6.96
CA GLY A 123 -5.28 -8.60 7.40
C GLY A 123 -5.86 -8.14 8.75
N SER A 124 -4.99 -7.85 9.72
CA SER A 124 -5.40 -7.36 11.04
C SER A 124 -6.03 -5.96 10.98
N ILE A 125 -5.53 -5.08 10.12
CA ILE A 125 -6.12 -3.76 9.86
C ILE A 125 -7.53 -3.91 9.27
N MET A 126 -7.72 -4.82 8.32
CA MET A 126 -9.04 -5.11 7.76
C MET A 126 -10.01 -5.64 8.81
N GLU A 127 -9.56 -6.54 9.68
CA GLU A 127 -10.36 -7.04 10.79
C GLU A 127 -10.78 -5.90 11.73
N TRP A 128 -9.85 -4.98 12.05
CA TRP A 128 -10.15 -3.79 12.82
C TRP A 128 -11.20 -2.90 12.13
N VAL A 129 -11.07 -2.64 10.83
CA VAL A 129 -12.02 -1.84 10.04
C VAL A 129 -13.42 -2.44 10.10
N VAL A 130 -13.54 -3.75 9.92
CA VAL A 130 -14.82 -4.47 9.95
C VAL A 130 -15.44 -4.42 11.35
N THR A 131 -14.66 -4.73 12.37
CA THR A 131 -15.11 -4.80 13.77
C THR A 131 -15.58 -3.43 14.29
N ASN A 132 -14.87 -2.38 13.90
CA ASN A 132 -15.12 -1.03 14.40
C ASN A 132 -15.99 -0.16 13.47
N ALA A 133 -16.51 -0.74 12.38
CA ALA A 133 -17.29 0.00 11.38
C ALA A 133 -18.51 0.71 11.94
N LYS A 134 -19.20 0.11 12.91
CA LYS A 134 -20.37 0.73 13.57
C LYS A 134 -19.95 1.91 14.43
N GLN A 135 -18.91 1.75 15.22
CA GLN A 135 -18.42 2.78 16.15
C GLN A 135 -17.95 4.03 15.43
N TYR A 136 -17.22 3.84 14.31
CA TYR A 136 -16.65 4.95 13.55
C TYR A 136 -17.47 5.33 12.31
N HIS A 137 -18.68 4.82 12.18
CA HIS A 137 -19.58 5.10 11.05
C HIS A 137 -18.93 4.87 9.68
N LEU A 138 -18.29 3.72 9.50
CA LEU A 138 -17.66 3.31 8.24
C LEU A 138 -18.65 2.59 7.34
N ASP A 139 -18.75 3.01 6.08
CA ASP A 139 -19.57 2.30 5.07
C ASP A 139 -18.75 1.21 4.38
N LEU A 140 -18.85 -0.01 4.89
CA LEU A 140 -18.11 -1.16 4.35
C LEU A 140 -18.59 -1.59 2.95
N ARG A 141 -19.75 -1.14 2.46
CA ARG A 141 -20.17 -1.38 1.07
C ARG A 141 -19.37 -0.53 0.10
N ASN A 142 -18.78 0.57 0.58
CA ASN A 142 -17.93 1.48 -0.15
C ASN A 142 -16.54 1.52 0.50
N LEU A 143 -15.90 0.36 0.61
CA LEU A 143 -14.52 0.18 1.07
C LEU A 143 -13.58 0.07 -0.12
N PHE A 144 -12.52 0.89 -0.13
CA PHE A 144 -11.51 0.94 -1.17
C PHE A 144 -10.11 0.85 -0.56
N PHE A 145 -9.18 0.23 -1.29
CA PHE A 145 -7.78 0.28 -0.94
C PHE A 145 -7.06 1.36 -1.74
N VAL A 146 -6.22 2.11 -1.07
CA VAL A 146 -5.30 3.07 -1.67
C VAL A 146 -3.89 2.70 -1.24
N GLY A 147 -2.99 2.55 -2.19
CA GLY A 147 -1.61 2.21 -1.87
C GLY A 147 -0.64 2.67 -2.96
N ASP A 148 0.60 2.85 -2.55
CA ASP A 148 1.69 3.18 -3.46
C ASP A 148 2.91 2.31 -3.22
N SER A 149 3.72 2.07 -4.26
CA SER A 149 4.97 1.32 -4.14
C SER A 149 4.78 -0.04 -3.42
N ALA A 150 5.44 -0.27 -2.29
CA ALA A 150 5.25 -1.44 -1.44
C ALA A 150 3.82 -1.56 -0.87
N GLY A 151 3.14 -0.43 -0.63
CA GLY A 151 1.75 -0.43 -0.18
C GLY A 151 0.79 -0.91 -1.27
N ALA A 152 1.02 -0.53 -2.52
CA ALA A 152 0.27 -1.05 -3.66
C ALA A 152 0.48 -2.56 -3.84
N HIS A 153 1.71 -3.06 -3.60
CA HIS A 153 1.99 -4.49 -3.54
C HIS A 153 1.14 -5.19 -2.47
N LEU A 154 1.17 -4.68 -1.24
CA LEU A 154 0.43 -5.27 -0.12
C LEU A 154 -1.09 -5.25 -0.35
N ALA A 155 -1.62 -4.15 -0.90
CA ALA A 155 -3.02 -4.04 -1.29
C ALA A 155 -3.43 -5.10 -2.32
N THR A 156 -2.61 -5.25 -3.37
CA THR A 156 -2.84 -6.24 -4.44
C THR A 156 -2.71 -7.67 -3.93
N ALA A 157 -1.67 -7.95 -3.13
CA ALA A 157 -1.43 -9.27 -2.57
C ALA A 157 -2.55 -9.70 -1.62
N TYR A 158 -2.96 -8.83 -0.71
CA TYR A 158 -4.06 -9.14 0.22
C TYR A 158 -5.38 -9.38 -0.52
N THR A 159 -5.71 -8.56 -1.51
CA THR A 159 -6.92 -8.75 -2.33
C THR A 159 -6.85 -10.06 -3.12
N ALA A 160 -5.69 -10.39 -3.70
CA ALA A 160 -5.51 -11.66 -4.40
C ALA A 160 -5.63 -12.88 -3.46
N ILE A 161 -5.14 -12.78 -2.21
CA ILE A 161 -5.30 -13.83 -1.19
C ILE A 161 -6.80 -14.05 -0.87
N GLN A 162 -7.60 -13.00 -0.82
CA GLN A 162 -9.04 -13.12 -0.57
C GLN A 162 -9.79 -13.87 -1.67
N LEU A 163 -9.31 -13.80 -2.91
CA LEU A 163 -10.00 -14.29 -4.11
C LEU A 163 -9.37 -15.56 -4.69
N ASN A 164 -8.15 -15.92 -4.29
CA ASN A 164 -7.42 -17.06 -4.82
C ASN A 164 -7.00 -18.00 -3.68
N SER A 165 -7.69 -19.14 -3.59
CA SER A 165 -7.46 -20.13 -2.52
C SER A 165 -6.06 -20.74 -2.53
N ASP A 166 -5.43 -20.87 -3.71
CA ASP A 166 -4.07 -21.41 -3.80
C ASP A 166 -3.04 -20.39 -3.30
N TYR A 167 -3.26 -19.11 -3.56
CA TYR A 167 -2.41 -18.07 -2.99
C TYR A 167 -2.63 -17.92 -1.48
N ALA A 168 -3.86 -18.08 -1.00
CA ALA A 168 -4.17 -18.07 0.45
C ALA A 168 -3.45 -19.17 1.22
N LYS A 169 -3.29 -20.35 0.65
CA LYS A 169 -2.54 -21.48 1.26
C LYS A 169 -1.07 -21.14 1.56
N GLU A 170 -0.48 -20.21 0.79
CA GLU A 170 0.89 -19.74 1.01
C GLU A 170 1.02 -18.86 2.27
N PHE A 171 -0.11 -18.38 2.81
CA PHE A 171 -0.17 -17.43 3.93
C PHE A 171 -1.20 -17.84 4.99
N PRO A 172 -1.03 -18.97 5.65
CA PRO A 172 -2.06 -19.56 6.55
C PRO A 172 -2.35 -18.71 7.80
N LYS A 173 -1.53 -17.70 8.10
CA LYS A 173 -1.72 -16.79 9.23
C LYS A 173 -2.48 -15.51 8.87
N ILE A 174 -2.75 -15.29 7.60
CA ILE A 174 -3.48 -14.09 7.17
C ILE A 174 -4.97 -14.33 7.37
N THR A 175 -5.58 -13.49 8.21
CA THR A 175 -7.03 -13.47 8.34
C THR A 175 -7.64 -12.89 7.09
N VAL A 176 -8.45 -13.66 6.39
CA VAL A 176 -9.25 -13.21 5.25
C VAL A 176 -10.71 -13.11 5.64
N SER A 177 -11.32 -11.98 5.31
CA SER A 177 -12.76 -11.83 5.42
C SER A 177 -13.37 -11.80 4.01
N PRO A 178 -13.84 -12.93 3.47
CA PRO A 178 -14.36 -13.00 2.10
C PRO A 178 -15.60 -12.12 1.88
N LYS A 179 -16.23 -11.66 2.96
CA LYS A 179 -17.39 -10.74 2.89
C LYS A 179 -17.01 -9.29 2.60
N PHE A 180 -15.73 -8.92 2.73
CA PHE A 180 -15.28 -7.53 2.67
C PHE A 180 -14.07 -7.37 1.75
N VAL A 181 -14.21 -7.86 0.53
CA VAL A 181 -13.29 -7.53 -0.57
C VAL A 181 -13.43 -6.04 -0.88
N PRO A 182 -12.33 -5.29 -1.11
CA PRO A 182 -12.44 -3.89 -1.48
C PRO A 182 -13.25 -3.73 -2.77
N LYS A 183 -14.12 -2.71 -2.82
CA LYS A 183 -14.96 -2.43 -3.99
C LYS A 183 -14.14 -2.02 -5.21
N ALA A 184 -12.97 -1.40 -5.00
CA ALA A 184 -11.94 -1.15 -5.99
C ALA A 184 -10.60 -0.84 -5.32
N LEU A 185 -9.51 -0.85 -6.11
CA LEU A 185 -8.17 -0.48 -5.68
C LEU A 185 -7.67 0.76 -6.43
N VAL A 186 -6.96 1.62 -5.71
CA VAL A 186 -6.20 2.76 -6.25
C VAL A 186 -4.73 2.49 -6.01
N LEU A 187 -4.00 2.15 -7.06
CA LEU A 187 -2.62 1.66 -7.01
C LEU A 187 -1.68 2.64 -7.72
N ASN A 188 -0.72 3.18 -6.97
CA ASN A 188 0.22 4.19 -7.46
C ASN A 188 1.64 3.64 -7.48
N CYS A 189 2.33 3.69 -8.63
CA CYS A 189 3.76 3.36 -8.74
C CYS A 189 4.13 2.03 -8.04
N GLY A 190 3.28 1.02 -8.13
CA GLY A 190 3.37 -0.19 -7.31
C GLY A 190 4.39 -1.22 -7.79
N VAL A 191 4.68 -2.17 -6.91
CA VAL A 191 5.46 -3.39 -7.18
C VAL A 191 4.48 -4.55 -7.32
N PHE A 192 4.45 -5.24 -8.46
CA PHE A 192 3.47 -6.29 -8.70
C PHE A 192 4.10 -7.61 -9.19
N ASP A 193 5.29 -7.54 -9.79
CA ASP A 193 6.01 -8.69 -10.37
C ASP A 193 7.47 -8.71 -9.90
N MET A 194 7.71 -9.37 -8.78
CA MET A 194 9.06 -9.51 -8.23
C MET A 194 9.92 -10.53 -9.00
N GLU A 195 9.30 -11.47 -9.71
CA GLU A 195 10.05 -12.41 -10.57
C GLU A 195 10.70 -11.66 -11.72
N GLY A 196 9.95 -10.85 -12.45
CA GLY A 196 10.49 -10.00 -13.50
C GLY A 196 11.53 -9.00 -13.01
N GLU A 197 11.36 -8.46 -11.78
CA GLU A 197 12.31 -7.53 -11.18
C GLU A 197 13.65 -8.21 -10.84
N VAL A 198 13.62 -9.42 -10.26
CA VAL A 198 14.82 -10.22 -9.94
C VAL A 198 15.51 -10.66 -11.21
N GLU A 199 14.78 -11.09 -12.23
CA GLU A 199 15.33 -11.46 -13.53
C GLU A 199 16.06 -10.28 -14.17
N HIS A 200 15.52 -9.07 -14.04
CA HIS A 200 16.10 -7.86 -14.63
C HIS A 200 17.31 -7.32 -13.87
N ARG A 201 17.25 -7.25 -12.52
CA ARG A 201 18.30 -6.62 -11.68
C ARG A 201 19.23 -7.61 -10.97
N GLY A 202 18.86 -8.90 -10.94
CA GLY A 202 19.70 -9.99 -10.47
C GLY A 202 20.29 -9.80 -9.07
N VAL A 203 21.60 -10.04 -8.98
CA VAL A 203 22.36 -10.06 -7.72
C VAL A 203 22.33 -8.72 -6.97
N LEU A 204 22.11 -7.59 -7.65
CA LEU A 204 22.10 -6.26 -7.02
C LEU A 204 20.97 -6.09 -6.00
N LEU A 205 19.86 -6.81 -6.17
CA LEU A 205 18.73 -6.78 -5.22
C LEU A 205 18.88 -7.76 -4.06
N THR A 206 19.80 -8.69 -4.12
CA THR A 206 19.91 -9.78 -3.13
C THR A 206 20.02 -9.29 -1.68
N PRO A 207 20.90 -8.32 -1.32
CA PRO A 207 21.01 -7.84 0.06
C PRO A 207 19.72 -7.20 0.55
N PHE A 208 19.07 -6.42 -0.30
CA PHE A 208 17.81 -5.76 0.01
C PHE A 208 16.66 -6.77 0.20
N LEU A 209 16.55 -7.74 -0.69
CA LEU A 209 15.55 -8.80 -0.58
C LEU A 209 15.81 -9.72 0.61
N THR A 210 17.07 -9.92 0.99
CA THR A 210 17.42 -10.67 2.21
C THR A 210 16.91 -9.96 3.46
N ASP A 211 17.01 -8.64 3.53
CA ASP A 211 16.41 -7.87 4.64
C ASP A 211 14.89 -8.04 4.69
N ILE A 212 14.23 -7.99 3.53
CA ILE A 212 12.77 -8.10 3.44
C ILE A 212 12.29 -9.52 3.79
N LEU A 213 12.97 -10.55 3.30
CA LEU A 213 12.56 -11.95 3.47
C LEU A 213 13.08 -12.59 4.77
N GLY A 214 14.16 -12.04 5.36
CA GLY A 214 14.87 -12.64 6.51
C GLY A 214 15.77 -13.81 6.12
N GLU A 215 15.83 -14.12 4.84
CA GLU A 215 16.63 -15.20 4.26
C GLU A 215 17.06 -14.84 2.83
N LYS A 216 18.04 -15.56 2.29
CA LYS A 216 18.44 -15.38 0.89
C LYS A 216 17.24 -15.66 -0.03
N PRO A 217 16.97 -14.79 -1.02
CA PRO A 217 15.86 -14.98 -1.95
C PRO A 217 15.93 -16.34 -2.65
N THR A 218 14.79 -17.00 -2.74
CA THR A 218 14.57 -18.24 -3.50
C THR A 218 13.49 -18.02 -4.56
N GLY A 219 13.42 -18.88 -5.57
CA GLY A 219 12.34 -18.81 -6.56
C GLY A 219 10.95 -18.87 -5.91
N SER A 220 10.79 -19.67 -4.83
CA SER A 220 9.53 -19.75 -4.10
C SER A 220 9.20 -18.45 -3.35
N SER A 221 10.16 -17.86 -2.61
CA SER A 221 9.91 -16.62 -1.87
C SER A 221 9.63 -15.45 -2.80
N ILE A 222 10.31 -15.36 -3.94
CA ILE A 222 10.08 -14.33 -4.96
C ILE A 222 8.71 -14.50 -5.62
N LYS A 223 8.32 -15.73 -5.93
CA LYS A 223 6.99 -16.06 -6.47
C LYS A 223 5.88 -15.61 -5.51
N LYS A 224 6.03 -15.83 -4.20
CA LYS A 224 5.08 -15.36 -3.17
C LYS A 224 4.96 -13.83 -3.13
N MET A 225 6.02 -13.10 -3.48
CA MET A 225 6.03 -11.64 -3.59
C MET A 225 5.58 -11.12 -4.97
N SER A 226 5.05 -11.96 -5.84
CA SER A 226 4.59 -11.57 -7.18
C SER A 226 3.06 -11.70 -7.31
N PRO A 227 2.27 -10.81 -6.67
CA PRO A 227 0.81 -10.94 -6.62
C PRO A 227 0.15 -10.94 -8.01
N VAL A 228 0.78 -10.37 -9.01
CA VAL A 228 0.29 -10.35 -10.40
C VAL A 228 -0.03 -11.74 -10.94
N ARG A 229 0.62 -12.80 -10.44
CA ARG A 229 0.40 -14.20 -10.82
C ARG A 229 -0.93 -14.77 -10.34
N TYR A 230 -1.47 -14.19 -9.28
CA TYR A 230 -2.59 -14.76 -8.53
C TYR A 230 -3.88 -13.97 -8.71
N ILE A 231 -3.86 -12.96 -9.58
CA ILE A 231 -5.05 -12.18 -9.94
C ILE A 231 -6.02 -13.08 -10.72
N THR A 232 -7.26 -13.12 -10.26
CA THR A 232 -8.37 -13.90 -10.84
C THR A 232 -9.35 -12.97 -11.58
N PRO A 233 -10.22 -13.47 -12.47
CA PRO A 233 -11.16 -12.62 -13.20
C PRO A 233 -12.16 -11.85 -12.34
N ASP A 234 -12.40 -12.27 -11.09
CA ASP A 234 -13.25 -11.61 -10.09
C ASP A 234 -12.52 -10.54 -9.27
N PHE A 235 -11.26 -10.21 -9.64
CA PHE A 235 -10.51 -9.14 -8.98
C PHE A 235 -11.22 -7.78 -9.16
N PRO A 236 -11.31 -6.94 -8.11
CA PRO A 236 -12.01 -5.68 -8.16
C PRO A 236 -11.46 -4.71 -9.21
N PRO A 237 -12.28 -3.72 -9.66
CA PRO A 237 -11.81 -2.64 -10.53
C PRO A 237 -10.57 -1.91 -9.98
N VAL A 238 -9.67 -1.49 -10.86
CA VAL A 238 -8.39 -0.88 -10.49
C VAL A 238 -8.20 0.49 -11.14
N TYR A 239 -7.85 1.51 -10.34
CA TYR A 239 -7.17 2.69 -10.86
C TYR A 239 -5.67 2.49 -10.72
N LEU A 240 -4.96 2.41 -11.82
CA LEU A 240 -3.53 2.13 -11.86
C LEU A 240 -2.78 3.36 -12.40
N ALA A 241 -1.97 3.98 -11.55
CA ALA A 241 -1.17 5.14 -11.91
C ALA A 241 0.33 4.87 -11.80
N THR A 242 1.07 5.39 -12.77
CA THR A 242 2.54 5.46 -12.75
C THR A 242 3.00 6.76 -13.39
N SER A 243 4.30 6.96 -13.52
CA SER A 243 4.85 8.13 -14.20
C SER A 243 6.04 7.77 -15.08
N ASN A 244 6.35 8.68 -16.00
CA ASN A 244 7.42 8.46 -16.97
C ASN A 244 8.84 8.40 -16.37
N GLY A 245 9.03 8.95 -15.16
CA GLY A 245 10.29 8.86 -14.39
C GLY A 245 10.24 7.90 -13.20
N ASP A 246 9.19 7.08 -13.10
CA ASP A 246 9.08 6.05 -12.07
C ASP A 246 9.99 4.85 -12.40
N PHE A 247 10.91 4.53 -11.50
CA PHE A 247 11.82 3.39 -11.67
C PHE A 247 11.12 2.02 -11.56
N LEU A 248 9.87 1.99 -11.06
CA LEU A 248 8.99 0.81 -11.00
C LEU A 248 7.93 0.79 -12.12
N ARG A 249 8.02 1.69 -13.09
CA ARG A 249 7.03 1.84 -14.17
C ARG A 249 6.69 0.52 -14.88
N LYS A 250 7.68 -0.36 -15.07
CA LYS A 250 7.50 -1.67 -15.72
C LYS A 250 6.50 -2.55 -14.98
N HIS A 251 6.46 -2.48 -13.64
CA HIS A 251 5.47 -3.25 -12.85
C HIS A 251 4.03 -2.80 -13.15
N SER A 252 3.81 -1.50 -13.31
CA SER A 252 2.48 -0.99 -13.66
C SER A 252 2.05 -1.42 -15.06
N HIS A 253 2.96 -1.44 -16.03
CA HIS A 253 2.68 -1.99 -17.36
C HIS A 253 2.37 -3.49 -17.29
N ARG A 254 3.14 -4.25 -16.50
CA ARG A 254 2.91 -5.68 -16.32
C ARG A 254 1.55 -5.97 -15.67
N LEU A 255 1.17 -5.21 -14.65
CA LEU A 255 -0.16 -5.35 -14.05
C LEU A 255 -1.26 -5.00 -15.05
N LYS A 256 -1.10 -3.91 -15.82
CA LYS A 256 -2.04 -3.53 -16.89
C LYS A 256 -2.31 -4.70 -17.85
N GLU A 257 -1.25 -5.37 -18.35
CA GLU A 257 -1.38 -6.53 -19.24
C GLU A 257 -2.22 -7.65 -18.61
N VAL A 258 -2.00 -7.94 -17.31
CA VAL A 258 -2.75 -8.98 -16.60
C VAL A 258 -4.22 -8.59 -16.43
N LEU A 259 -4.50 -7.32 -16.09
CA LEU A 259 -5.87 -6.83 -15.97
C LEU A 259 -6.62 -6.92 -17.32
N GLU A 260 -5.95 -6.58 -18.43
CA GLU A 260 -6.50 -6.75 -19.79
C GLU A 260 -6.77 -8.22 -20.10
N GLN A 261 -5.82 -9.11 -19.87
CA GLN A 261 -5.95 -10.55 -20.11
C GLN A 261 -7.09 -11.21 -19.30
N LYS A 262 -7.31 -10.72 -18.07
CA LYS A 262 -8.36 -11.21 -17.15
C LYS A 262 -9.70 -10.49 -17.33
N GLN A 263 -9.78 -9.51 -18.25
CA GLN A 263 -10.99 -8.71 -18.53
C GLN A 263 -11.50 -7.97 -17.28
N ILE A 264 -10.58 -7.53 -16.41
CA ILE A 264 -10.89 -6.76 -15.21
C ILE A 264 -11.07 -5.30 -15.62
N ASP A 265 -12.08 -4.62 -15.06
CA ASP A 265 -12.31 -3.19 -15.29
C ASP A 265 -11.18 -2.36 -14.66
N PHE A 266 -10.54 -1.50 -15.45
CA PHE A 266 -9.47 -0.65 -14.93
C PHE A 266 -9.34 0.67 -15.68
N VAL A 267 -8.70 1.63 -15.01
CA VAL A 267 -8.18 2.87 -15.59
C VAL A 267 -6.67 2.87 -15.44
N PHE A 268 -5.92 2.95 -16.54
CA PHE A 268 -4.47 3.10 -16.50
C PHE A 268 -4.07 4.51 -16.89
N LYS A 269 -3.21 5.14 -16.08
CA LYS A 269 -2.68 6.49 -16.33
C LYS A 269 -1.17 6.50 -16.10
N GLU A 270 -0.45 7.02 -17.10
CA GLU A 270 0.96 7.34 -17.00
C GLU A 270 1.12 8.87 -17.05
N TYR A 271 1.68 9.44 -15.99
CA TYR A 271 1.81 10.89 -15.83
C TYR A 271 3.23 11.36 -16.17
N GLY A 272 3.32 12.63 -16.57
CA GLY A 272 4.56 13.24 -17.01
C GLY A 272 4.77 13.16 -18.52
N ASN A 273 5.77 13.89 -18.99
CA ASN A 273 6.22 13.88 -20.37
C ASN A 273 7.70 14.24 -20.46
N ILE A 274 8.29 14.24 -21.65
CA ILE A 274 9.72 14.52 -21.86
C ILE A 274 10.17 15.86 -21.27
N LYS A 275 9.30 16.90 -21.34
CA LYS A 275 9.59 18.25 -20.82
C LYS A 275 9.35 18.36 -19.30
N LYS A 276 8.51 17.50 -18.73
CA LYS A 276 8.07 17.57 -17.34
C LYS A 276 7.96 16.17 -16.75
N THR A 277 9.12 15.59 -16.46
CA THR A 277 9.23 14.26 -15.84
C THR A 277 8.63 14.27 -14.43
N GLN A 278 7.86 13.23 -14.11
CA GLN A 278 7.37 12.95 -12.77
C GLN A 278 8.14 11.76 -12.20
N GLY A 279 8.54 11.86 -10.94
CA GLY A 279 9.26 10.77 -10.26
C GLY A 279 8.32 9.75 -9.60
N HIS A 280 8.92 8.80 -8.91
CA HIS A 280 8.23 7.80 -8.12
C HIS A 280 7.33 8.46 -7.06
N VAL A 281 6.12 7.95 -6.87
CA VAL A 281 5.08 8.40 -5.92
C VAL A 281 4.79 9.92 -5.95
N PHE A 282 4.89 10.54 -7.12
CA PHE A 282 4.69 11.98 -7.35
C PHE A 282 3.35 12.53 -6.83
N HIS A 283 2.32 11.68 -6.73
CA HIS A 283 0.97 12.00 -6.26
C HIS A 283 0.93 12.39 -4.78
N LEU A 284 1.89 11.94 -3.98
CA LEU A 284 2.01 12.30 -2.56
C LEU A 284 2.42 13.77 -2.37
N ASN A 285 3.05 14.40 -3.37
CA ASN A 285 3.38 15.82 -3.32
C ASN A 285 2.15 16.67 -3.66
N LEU A 286 1.42 17.07 -2.63
CA LEU A 286 0.20 17.86 -2.74
C LEU A 286 0.40 19.27 -3.32
N LYS A 287 1.65 19.75 -3.46
CA LYS A 287 2.00 21.02 -4.13
C LYS A 287 2.24 20.83 -5.63
N ASN A 288 2.45 19.59 -6.08
CA ASN A 288 2.67 19.28 -7.49
C ASN A 288 1.34 19.25 -8.25
N LYS A 289 1.17 20.13 -9.24
CA LYS A 289 -0.06 20.19 -10.06
C LYS A 289 -0.39 18.85 -10.74
N VAL A 290 0.61 18.11 -11.20
CA VAL A 290 0.39 16.78 -11.82
C VAL A 290 -0.07 15.78 -10.77
N GLY A 291 0.51 15.82 -9.56
CA GLY A 291 0.06 15.01 -8.42
C GLY A 291 -1.38 15.35 -8.02
N GLN A 292 -1.74 16.64 -7.96
CA GLN A 292 -3.12 17.07 -7.71
C GLN A 292 -4.10 16.54 -8.76
N THR A 293 -3.74 16.61 -10.04
CA THR A 293 -4.56 16.06 -11.13
C THR A 293 -4.74 14.55 -10.96
N CYS A 294 -3.67 13.83 -10.68
CA CYS A 294 -3.73 12.39 -10.42
C CYS A 294 -4.70 12.07 -9.27
N ASN A 295 -4.56 12.76 -8.15
CA ASN A 295 -5.42 12.55 -6.98
C ASN A 295 -6.89 12.87 -7.25
N GLN A 296 -7.19 13.93 -8.01
CA GLN A 296 -8.56 14.26 -8.43
C GLN A 296 -9.17 13.20 -9.34
N GLU A 297 -8.40 12.67 -10.30
CA GLU A 297 -8.86 11.59 -11.18
C GLU A 297 -9.11 10.29 -10.41
N GLN A 298 -8.29 9.96 -9.41
CA GLN A 298 -8.49 8.84 -8.50
C GLN A 298 -9.79 8.98 -7.69
N ILE A 299 -10.03 10.15 -7.12
CA ILE A 299 -11.26 10.45 -6.37
C ILE A 299 -12.49 10.33 -7.29
N LYS A 300 -12.39 10.84 -8.53
CA LYS A 300 -13.46 10.70 -9.53
C LYS A 300 -13.73 9.24 -9.86
N PHE A 301 -12.68 8.42 -10.01
CA PHE A 301 -12.83 6.98 -10.23
C PHE A 301 -13.55 6.32 -9.06
N VAL A 302 -13.10 6.55 -7.81
CA VAL A 302 -13.73 5.99 -6.61
C VAL A 302 -15.21 6.37 -6.54
N ARG A 303 -15.57 7.63 -6.76
CA ARG A 303 -16.96 8.09 -6.76
C ARG A 303 -17.80 7.40 -7.84
N LYS A 304 -17.27 7.23 -9.04
CA LYS A 304 -17.94 6.47 -10.12
C LYS A 304 -18.20 5.01 -9.72
N ILE A 305 -17.27 4.38 -9.02
CA ILE A 305 -17.46 2.99 -8.55
C ILE A 305 -18.51 2.93 -7.42
N MET A 306 -18.63 3.97 -6.59
CA MET A 306 -19.67 4.03 -5.54
C MET A 306 -21.09 4.04 -6.12
N GLU A 307 -21.28 4.59 -7.31
CA GLU A 307 -22.58 4.68 -8.02
C GLU A 307 -23.03 3.33 -8.63
N ARG A 308 -22.15 2.34 -8.70
CA ARG A 308 -22.44 0.97 -9.15
C ARG A 308 -22.94 0.11 -7.96
#